data_4470b6a7169218f582e3e4dd188f0048
#
_entry.id   4470b6a7169218f582e3e4dd188f0048
#
_cell.length_a   1.000
_cell.length_b   1.000
_cell.length_c   1.000
_cell.angle_alpha   90.00
_cell.angle_beta   90.00
_cell.angle_gamma   90.00
#
_symmetry.space_group_name_H-M   'P 1'
#
loop_
_entity.id
_entity.type
_entity.pdbx_description
1 polymer ?
#
loop_
_entity_poly.entity_id
_entity_poly.type
_entity_poly.pdbx_seq_one_letter_code
_entity_poly.pdbx_strand_id
1 'polypeptide(L)'
;MWNRRDWDEFFDIVRKRHSANRPPRPVDLSRRNRVLPTEGYSLAELDDAGLSIEQAERLGLPVDAGRVGSYNPNVAALREYFRATRSRH
;
A
#
# COMPACT_ATOMS: atom_id res chain seq x y z
N MET A 1 16.52 -2.36 6.51
CA MET A 1 15.38 -3.09 7.06
C MET A 1 14.54 -2.17 7.94
N TRP A 2 13.24 -2.24 7.81
CA TRP A 2 12.37 -1.44 8.66
C TRP A 2 12.42 -1.94 10.09
N ASN A 3 12.60 -1.02 11.02
CA ASN A 3 12.49 -1.32 12.44
C ASN A 3 11.05 -1.04 12.91
N ARG A 4 10.77 -1.32 14.18
CA ARG A 4 9.44 -1.14 14.75
C ARG A 4 8.94 0.31 14.64
N ARG A 5 9.84 1.28 14.80
CA ARG A 5 9.50 2.69 14.71
C ARG A 5 9.05 3.07 13.31
N ASP A 6 9.74 2.54 12.29
CA ASP A 6 9.37 2.79 10.90
C ASP A 6 7.99 2.23 10.59
N TRP A 7 7.68 1.05 11.10
CA TRP A 7 6.36 0.46 10.96
C TRP A 7 5.28 1.32 11.62
N ASP A 8 5.51 1.79 12.84
CA ASP A 8 4.56 2.60 13.57
C ASP A 8 4.29 3.92 12.83
N GLU A 9 5.32 4.58 12.33
CA GLU A 9 5.17 5.81 11.55
C GLU A 9 4.39 5.56 10.27
N PHE A 10 4.68 4.47 9.59
CA PHE A 10 3.98 4.11 8.36
C PHE A 10 2.50 3.87 8.62
N PHE A 11 2.17 3.07 9.62
CA PHE A 11 0.78 2.79 9.95
C PHE A 11 0.03 4.04 10.41
N ASP A 12 0.71 4.93 11.10
CA ASP A 12 0.12 6.19 11.54
C ASP A 12 -0.30 7.06 10.34
N ILE A 13 0.59 7.15 9.35
CA ILE A 13 0.31 7.87 8.11
C ILE A 13 -0.87 7.23 7.37
N VAL A 14 -0.90 5.92 7.28
CA VAL A 14 -1.98 5.18 6.62
C VAL A 14 -3.31 5.45 7.32
N ARG A 15 -3.35 5.41 8.63
CA ARG A 15 -4.57 5.69 9.41
C ARG A 15 -5.09 7.10 9.16
N LYS A 16 -4.22 8.09 9.15
CA LYS A 16 -4.61 9.47 8.87
C LYS A 16 -5.20 9.61 7.48
N ARG A 17 -4.63 8.91 6.51
CA ARG A 17 -5.15 8.92 5.14
C ARG A 17 -6.50 8.22 5.04
N HIS A 18 -6.71 7.15 5.81
CA HIS A 18 -7.99 6.47 5.85
C HIS A 18 -9.10 7.37 6.36
N SER A 19 -8.85 8.13 7.42
CA SER A 19 -9.85 9.05 7.94
C SER A 19 -10.17 10.16 6.94
N ALA A 20 -9.27 10.46 6.00
CA ALA A 20 -9.48 11.41 4.92
C ALA A 20 -9.99 10.77 3.62
N ASN A 21 -10.31 9.48 3.62
CA ASN A 21 -10.77 8.72 2.43
C ASN A 21 -9.76 8.69 1.28
N ARG A 22 -8.49 8.86 1.58
CA ARG A 22 -7.45 8.82 0.55
C ARG A 22 -6.79 7.45 0.51
N PRO A 23 -6.60 6.87 -0.68
CA PRO A 23 -5.88 5.61 -0.78
C PRO A 23 -4.43 5.78 -0.35
N PRO A 24 -3.81 4.73 0.22
CA PRO A 24 -2.40 4.77 0.58
C PRO A 24 -1.54 4.87 -0.68
N ARG A 25 -0.37 5.49 -0.54
CA ARG A 25 0.58 5.62 -1.64
C ARG A 25 1.60 4.48 -1.59
N PRO A 26 1.93 3.90 -2.75
CA PRO A 26 2.93 2.82 -2.77
C PRO A 26 4.33 3.35 -2.52
N VAL A 27 5.10 2.56 -1.79
CA VAL A 27 6.51 2.85 -1.49
C VAL A 27 7.32 1.57 -1.72
N ASP A 28 8.63 1.70 -1.75
CA ASP A 28 9.51 0.55 -1.83
C ASP A 28 10.87 0.93 -1.25
N LEU A 29 11.68 -0.08 -0.95
CA LEU A 29 13.04 0.12 -0.48
C LEU A 29 13.97 0.38 -1.65
N SER A 30 14.75 1.46 -1.55
CA SER A 30 15.82 1.72 -2.51
C SER A 30 17.02 0.82 -2.21
N ARG A 31 18.01 0.86 -3.12
CA ARG A 31 19.28 0.13 -2.92
C ARG A 31 20.01 0.55 -1.66
N ARG A 32 19.71 1.75 -1.13
CA ARG A 32 20.33 2.27 0.10
C ARG A 32 19.46 2.08 1.33
N ASN A 33 18.49 1.17 1.25
CA ASN A 33 17.54 0.89 2.33
C ASN A 33 16.70 2.10 2.75
N ARG A 34 16.45 3.02 1.82
CA ARG A 34 15.53 4.14 2.05
C ARG A 34 14.17 3.81 1.48
N VAL A 35 13.14 4.16 2.20
CA VAL A 35 11.78 4.01 1.70
C VAL A 35 11.48 5.18 0.78
N LEU A 36 11.20 4.89 -0.47
CA LEU A 36 10.94 5.89 -1.50
C LEU A 36 9.57 5.64 -2.13
N PRO A 37 8.86 6.70 -2.57
CA PRO A 37 7.60 6.52 -3.29
C PRO A 37 7.84 5.81 -4.62
N THR A 38 6.87 5.03 -5.05
CA THR A 38 6.87 4.36 -6.35
C THR A 38 5.69 4.86 -7.17
N GLU A 39 5.71 4.54 -8.47
CA GLU A 39 4.63 4.95 -9.36
C GLU A 39 3.34 4.16 -9.15
N GLY A 40 3.43 2.95 -8.62
CA GLY A 40 2.27 2.13 -8.38
C GLY A 40 2.58 0.86 -7.60
N TYR A 41 1.52 0.18 -7.19
CA TYR A 41 1.63 -1.12 -6.53
C TYR A 41 1.95 -2.19 -7.57
N SER A 42 2.77 -3.18 -7.18
CA SER A 42 3.03 -4.32 -8.04
C SER A 42 1.82 -5.26 -8.07
N LEU A 43 1.75 -6.08 -9.12
CA LEU A 43 0.68 -7.08 -9.20
C LEU A 43 0.75 -8.07 -8.04
N ALA A 44 1.96 -8.42 -7.60
CA ALA A 44 2.14 -9.31 -6.46
C ALA A 44 1.60 -8.68 -5.16
N GLU A 45 1.82 -7.37 -4.97
CA GLU A 45 1.28 -6.66 -3.80
C GLU A 45 -0.24 -6.66 -3.80
N LEU A 46 -0.87 -6.42 -4.94
CA LEU A 46 -2.32 -6.47 -5.05
C LEU A 46 -2.84 -7.88 -4.76
N ASP A 47 -2.21 -8.89 -5.33
CA ASP A 47 -2.59 -10.28 -5.12
C ASP A 47 -2.47 -10.68 -3.65
N ASP A 48 -1.36 -10.33 -3.01
CA ASP A 48 -1.13 -10.60 -1.59
C ASP A 48 -2.14 -9.88 -0.70
N ALA A 49 -2.63 -8.73 -1.14
CA ALA A 49 -3.65 -7.98 -0.41
C ALA A 49 -5.07 -8.47 -0.72
N GLY A 50 -5.23 -9.40 -1.66
CA GLY A 50 -6.54 -9.92 -2.04
C GLY A 50 -7.31 -9.01 -2.98
N LEU A 51 -6.62 -8.17 -3.75
CA LEU A 51 -7.25 -7.23 -4.68
C LEU A 51 -6.98 -7.63 -6.13
N SER A 52 -8.01 -7.52 -6.97
CA SER A 52 -7.83 -7.61 -8.41
C SER A 52 -7.39 -6.26 -8.96
N ILE A 53 -6.87 -6.26 -10.20
CA ILE A 53 -6.51 -5.01 -10.88
C ILE A 53 -7.74 -4.11 -11.02
N GLU A 54 -8.89 -4.69 -11.35
CA GLU A 54 -10.13 -3.93 -11.50
C GLU A 54 -10.55 -3.27 -10.20
N GLN A 55 -10.44 -3.99 -9.08
CA GLN A 55 -10.75 -3.44 -7.77
C GLN A 55 -9.79 -2.29 -7.42
N ALA A 56 -8.51 -2.46 -7.71
CA ALA A 56 -7.52 -1.42 -7.47
C ALA A 56 -7.84 -0.15 -8.25
N GLU A 57 -8.21 -0.30 -9.53
CA GLU A 57 -8.58 0.83 -10.38
C GLU A 57 -9.82 1.55 -9.83
N ARG A 58 -10.83 0.82 -9.39
CA ARG A 58 -12.03 1.41 -8.81
C ARG A 58 -11.76 2.16 -7.52
N LEU A 59 -10.76 1.71 -6.76
CA LEU A 59 -10.37 2.37 -5.51
C LEU A 59 -9.43 3.55 -5.74
N GLY A 60 -9.03 3.81 -6.99
CA GLY A 60 -8.10 4.87 -7.31
C GLY A 60 -6.65 4.55 -6.95
N LEU A 61 -6.32 3.28 -6.84
CA LEU A 61 -4.96 2.85 -6.52
C LEU A 61 -4.10 2.81 -7.77
N PRO A 62 -2.91 3.42 -7.75
CA PRO A 62 -2.00 3.33 -8.90
C PRO A 62 -1.39 1.92 -8.97
N VAL A 63 -1.26 1.40 -10.18
CA VAL A 63 -0.70 0.07 -10.44
C VAL A 63 0.49 0.19 -11.37
N ASP A 64 1.60 -0.45 -11.01
CA ASP A 64 2.80 -0.52 -11.83
C ASP A 64 3.13 -1.99 -12.12
N ALA A 65 2.65 -2.48 -13.24
CA ALA A 65 2.85 -3.85 -13.65
C ALA A 65 4.32 -4.18 -13.95
N GLY A 66 5.16 -3.17 -14.13
CA GLY A 66 6.59 -3.36 -14.37
C GLY A 66 7.40 -3.65 -13.10
N ARG A 67 6.83 -3.40 -11.92
CA ARG A 67 7.51 -3.73 -10.66
C ARG A 67 7.38 -5.21 -10.38
N VAL A 68 8.49 -5.80 -9.93
CA VAL A 68 8.54 -7.22 -9.56
C VAL A 68 8.69 -7.31 -8.05
N GLY A 69 8.03 -8.28 -7.46
CA GLY A 69 8.12 -8.51 -6.02
C GLY A 69 7.01 -7.84 -5.24
N SER A 70 7.02 -8.06 -3.94
CA SER A 70 5.97 -7.62 -3.04
C SER A 70 6.62 -7.01 -1.79
N TYR A 71 6.37 -5.72 -1.57
CA TYR A 71 6.88 -5.03 -0.39
C TYR A 71 5.81 -5.09 0.71
N ASN A 72 6.10 -5.79 1.79
CA ASN A 72 5.13 -6.06 2.85
C ASN A 72 4.42 -4.82 3.42
N PRO A 73 5.07 -3.68 3.62
CA PRO A 73 4.36 -2.49 4.08
C PRO A 73 3.24 -2.04 3.14
N ASN A 74 3.44 -2.19 1.82
CA ASN A 74 2.39 -1.88 0.86
C ASN A 74 1.21 -2.83 0.99
N VAL A 75 1.49 -4.13 1.14
CA VAL A 75 0.45 -5.14 1.32
C VAL A 75 -0.37 -4.86 2.57
N ALA A 76 0.30 -4.56 3.67
CA ALA A 76 -0.38 -4.24 4.93
C ALA A 76 -1.25 -2.99 4.79
N ALA A 77 -0.75 -1.96 4.13
CA ALA A 77 -1.50 -0.73 3.89
C ALA A 77 -2.73 -0.96 3.04
N LEU A 78 -2.60 -1.78 1.98
CA LEU A 78 -3.71 -2.12 1.10
C LEU A 78 -4.79 -2.91 1.84
N ARG A 79 -4.39 -3.88 2.65
CA ARG A 79 -5.33 -4.67 3.45
C ARG A 79 -6.10 -3.79 4.42
N GLU A 80 -5.42 -2.88 5.09
CA GLU A 80 -6.04 -1.97 6.04
C GLU A 80 -7.00 -1.02 5.33
N TYR A 81 -6.58 -0.45 4.22
CA TYR A 81 -7.41 0.45 3.43
C TYR A 81 -8.67 -0.26 2.91
N PHE A 82 -8.50 -1.46 2.37
CA PHE A 82 -9.61 -2.25 1.86
C PHE A 82 -10.60 -2.62 2.96
N ARG A 83 -10.09 -2.99 4.13
CA ARG A 83 -10.93 -3.30 5.30
C ARG A 83 -11.72 -2.07 5.74
N ALA A 84 -11.08 -0.91 5.81
CA ALA A 84 -11.73 0.34 6.19
C ALA A 84 -12.81 0.74 5.19
N THR A 85 -12.54 0.54 3.89
CA THR A 85 -13.48 0.84 2.83
C THR A 85 -14.72 -0.07 2.90
N ARG A 86 -14.52 -1.36 3.21
CA ARG A 86 -15.62 -2.31 3.35
C ARG A 86 -16.48 -2.07 4.57
N SER A 87 -15.90 -1.58 5.65
CA SER A 87 -16.64 -1.38 6.91
C SER A 87 -17.51 -0.13 6.92
N ARG A 88 -17.55 0.62 5.83
CA ARG A 88 -18.35 1.84 5.71
C ARG A 88 -19.74 1.63 5.13
N HIS A 89 -20.16 0.43 5.00
CA HIS A 89 -21.50 0.15 4.48
C HIS A 89 -22.59 0.29 5.55
#